data_6ba4ae8d57beb8cdbe383ff04ace4a25
#
_entry.id   6ba4ae8d57beb8cdbe383ff04ace4a25
#
_cell.length_a   1.000
_cell.length_b   1.000
_cell.length_c   1.000
_cell.angle_alpha   90.00
_cell.angle_beta   90.00
_cell.angle_gamma   90.00
#
_symmetry.space_group_name_H-M   'P 1'
#
loop_
_entity.id
_entity.type
_entity.pdbx_description
1 polymer ?
#
loop_
_entity_poly.entity_id
_entity_poly.type
_entity_poly.pdbx_seq_one_letter_code
_entity_poly.pdbx_strand_id
1 'polypeptide(L)'
;MYGVVNLKRWLQTAATAVLAVGAIGVFGALLTVFAADGGVQVPVIMYHAVIDDSRRLGQYVVSPAELESDFAWLQRNGYTAVLSEDLIRYVEDGTPLPEKPVLITFDDGYYNNYLYAYPAARRYGMKFVLSPIGKCTDLYTAEPSESPYYAHCTWAMLREMQDSGIVEIGNHTYDLHSSDGARLGTRRLASESMEDYRAMLSADVRLAQEKAGQNLGRAPVLFAYPFGVVSEGEPEIIASLGFSVTLSCEARISTVTRDPESLLYLGRFLRPSGETSEAFFARTLGAV
;
A
#
# COMPACT_ATOMS: atom_id res chain seq x y z
N MET A 1 -40.62 35.52 -52.61
CA MET A 1 -40.68 36.15 -51.28
C MET A 1 -39.49 35.65 -50.50
N TYR A 2 -38.41 36.45 -50.41
CA TYR A 2 -37.18 36.04 -49.64
C TYR A 2 -37.32 36.54 -48.22
N GLY A 3 -37.34 35.59 -47.31
CA GLY A 3 -37.39 35.91 -45.86
C GLY A 3 -36.07 36.55 -45.38
N VAL A 4 -36.15 37.79 -44.96
CA VAL A 4 -35.00 38.49 -44.34
C VAL A 4 -34.71 37.86 -42.98
N VAL A 5 -33.63 37.09 -42.89
CA VAL A 5 -33.14 36.52 -41.62
C VAL A 5 -32.56 37.66 -40.81
N ASN A 6 -33.15 37.95 -39.65
CA ASN A 6 -32.65 38.98 -38.74
C ASN A 6 -31.36 38.49 -38.02
N LEU A 7 -30.23 38.84 -38.64
CA LEU A 7 -28.86 38.43 -38.18
C LEU A 7 -28.63 38.72 -36.72
N LYS A 8 -29.21 39.80 -36.20
CA LYS A 8 -29.07 40.20 -34.79
C LYS A 8 -29.76 39.23 -33.83
N ARG A 9 -30.95 38.71 -34.20
CA ARG A 9 -31.69 37.67 -33.46
C ARG A 9 -30.94 36.33 -33.52
N TRP A 10 -30.38 36.00 -34.69
CA TRP A 10 -29.62 34.73 -34.84
C TRP A 10 -28.33 34.74 -34.03
N LEU A 11 -27.59 35.84 -33.97
CA LEU A 11 -26.40 36.02 -33.15
C LEU A 11 -26.74 36.00 -31.63
N GLN A 12 -27.86 36.57 -31.24
CA GLN A 12 -28.30 36.51 -29.83
C GLN A 12 -28.66 35.07 -29.39
N THR A 13 -29.37 34.33 -30.26
CA THR A 13 -29.75 32.92 -29.99
C THR A 13 -28.51 32.02 -29.97
N ALA A 14 -27.54 32.23 -30.88
CA ALA A 14 -26.29 31.47 -30.89
C ALA A 14 -25.43 31.79 -29.65
N ALA A 15 -25.33 33.04 -29.23
CA ALA A 15 -24.60 33.43 -28.00
C ALA A 15 -25.23 32.84 -26.72
N THR A 16 -26.60 32.82 -26.67
CA THR A 16 -27.31 32.21 -25.53
C THR A 16 -27.11 30.68 -25.48
N ALA A 17 -27.10 30.01 -26.65
CA ALA A 17 -26.86 28.57 -26.74
C ALA A 17 -25.42 28.21 -26.33
N VAL A 18 -24.40 28.99 -26.72
CA VAL A 18 -23.00 28.76 -26.33
C VAL A 18 -22.79 28.99 -24.84
N LEU A 19 -23.44 30.01 -24.27
CA LEU A 19 -23.40 30.25 -22.82
C LEU A 19 -24.10 29.14 -22.01
N ALA A 20 -25.22 28.61 -22.54
CA ALA A 20 -25.93 27.50 -21.88
C ALA A 20 -25.11 26.18 -21.91
N VAL A 21 -24.46 25.86 -23.04
CA VAL A 21 -23.60 24.69 -23.18
C VAL A 21 -22.35 24.84 -22.30
N GLY A 22 -21.77 26.04 -22.26
CA GLY A 22 -20.63 26.35 -21.36
C GLY A 22 -21.02 26.21 -19.89
N ALA A 23 -22.19 26.72 -19.49
CA ALA A 23 -22.69 26.60 -18.10
C ALA A 23 -23.00 25.15 -17.71
N ILE A 24 -23.58 24.35 -18.63
CA ILE A 24 -23.83 22.92 -18.38
C ILE A 24 -22.51 22.14 -18.28
N GLY A 25 -21.50 22.46 -19.10
CA GLY A 25 -20.18 21.84 -19.03
C GLY A 25 -19.45 22.16 -17.74
N VAL A 26 -19.47 23.42 -17.28
CA VAL A 26 -18.86 23.85 -16.01
C VAL A 26 -19.66 23.29 -14.81
N PHE A 27 -20.99 23.26 -14.88
CA PHE A 27 -21.83 22.69 -13.82
C PHE A 27 -21.71 21.16 -13.76
N GLY A 28 -21.57 20.48 -14.91
CA GLY A 28 -21.27 19.05 -14.99
C GLY A 28 -19.88 18.74 -14.40
N ALA A 29 -18.86 19.53 -14.72
CA ALA A 29 -17.52 19.40 -14.16
C ALA A 29 -17.48 19.71 -12.64
N LEU A 30 -18.25 20.71 -12.17
CA LEU A 30 -18.41 20.98 -10.74
C LEU A 30 -19.17 19.85 -10.02
N LEU A 31 -20.22 19.29 -10.63
CA LEU A 31 -20.96 18.16 -10.06
C LEU A 31 -20.13 16.89 -9.98
N THR A 32 -19.23 16.64 -10.93
CA THR A 32 -18.28 15.51 -10.84
C THR A 32 -17.21 15.72 -9.76
N VAL A 33 -16.86 16.97 -9.45
CA VAL A 33 -15.94 17.30 -8.33
C VAL A 33 -16.64 17.18 -6.98
N PHE A 34 -17.96 17.40 -6.90
CA PHE A 34 -18.74 17.26 -5.65
C PHE A 34 -19.41 15.89 -5.48
N ALA A 35 -19.31 14.97 -6.44
CA ALA A 35 -19.98 13.67 -6.40
C ALA A 35 -19.13 12.54 -5.77
N ALA A 36 -18.11 12.84 -5.00
CA ALA A 36 -17.20 11.84 -4.41
C ALA A 36 -17.06 11.97 -2.88
N ASP A 37 -18.17 12.17 -2.17
CA ASP A 37 -18.20 12.09 -0.69
C ASP A 37 -18.19 10.63 -0.16
N GLY A 38 -18.24 9.64 -1.05
CA GLY A 38 -18.28 8.21 -0.69
C GLY A 38 -16.90 7.56 -0.49
N GLY A 39 -15.80 8.23 -0.85
CA GLY A 39 -14.46 7.65 -0.83
C GLY A 39 -14.24 6.55 -1.90
N VAL A 40 -13.03 6.00 -1.95
CA VAL A 40 -12.62 4.91 -2.84
C VAL A 40 -12.32 3.66 -2.03
N GLN A 41 -12.90 2.53 -2.41
CA GLN A 41 -12.58 1.24 -1.80
C GLN A 41 -11.20 0.79 -2.26
N VAL A 42 -10.30 0.56 -1.32
CA VAL A 42 -8.93 0.11 -1.57
C VAL A 42 -8.70 -1.21 -0.84
N PRO A 43 -8.83 -2.34 -1.53
CA PRO A 43 -8.41 -3.62 -0.99
C PRO A 43 -6.88 -3.65 -0.87
N VAL A 44 -6.39 -4.22 0.23
CA VAL A 44 -4.95 -4.43 0.44
C VAL A 44 -4.67 -5.92 0.58
N ILE A 45 -3.79 -6.43 -0.28
CA ILE A 45 -3.39 -7.84 -0.27
C ILE A 45 -2.03 -7.96 0.42
N MET A 46 -1.94 -8.84 1.41
CA MET A 46 -0.75 -9.04 2.22
C MET A 46 -0.08 -10.37 1.89
N TYR A 47 1.16 -10.29 1.48
CA TYR A 47 2.08 -11.42 1.31
C TYR A 47 3.24 -11.31 2.31
N HIS A 48 3.99 -12.40 2.45
CA HIS A 48 5.26 -12.42 3.18
C HIS A 48 6.33 -13.08 2.29
N ALA A 49 6.56 -14.39 2.43
CA ALA A 49 7.58 -15.09 1.66
C ALA A 49 7.03 -15.67 0.35
N VAL A 50 7.89 -15.69 -0.68
CA VAL A 50 7.64 -16.37 -1.97
C VAL A 50 8.72 -17.42 -2.16
N ILE A 51 8.39 -18.71 -2.05
CA ILE A 51 9.37 -19.80 -2.05
C ILE A 51 8.99 -20.88 -3.06
N ASP A 52 9.94 -21.26 -3.91
CA ASP A 52 9.80 -22.36 -4.88
C ASP A 52 10.17 -23.71 -4.24
N ASP A 53 9.45 -24.06 -3.18
CA ASP A 53 9.55 -25.37 -2.53
C ASP A 53 8.18 -25.73 -1.92
N SER A 54 7.48 -26.68 -2.53
CA SER A 54 6.12 -27.07 -2.12
C SER A 54 5.99 -27.53 -0.67
N ARG A 55 7.09 -27.99 -0.03
CA ARG A 55 7.10 -28.42 1.38
C ARG A 55 7.06 -27.26 2.37
N ARG A 56 7.28 -26.04 1.89
CA ARG A 56 7.32 -24.81 2.70
C ARG A 56 6.09 -23.92 2.53
N LEU A 57 5.23 -24.27 1.57
CA LEU A 57 4.01 -23.50 1.31
C LEU A 57 3.05 -23.56 2.49
N GLY A 58 2.34 -22.45 2.72
CA GLY A 58 1.41 -22.37 3.86
C GLY A 58 0.80 -20.99 4.03
N GLN A 59 0.46 -20.67 5.26
CA GLN A 59 -0.26 -19.43 5.58
C GLN A 59 0.50 -18.16 5.16
N TYR A 60 1.81 -18.13 5.35
CA TYR A 60 2.66 -16.95 5.07
C TYR A 60 3.64 -17.17 3.91
N VAL A 61 3.53 -18.29 3.21
CA VAL A 61 4.42 -18.64 2.12
C VAL A 61 3.61 -19.08 0.91
N VAL A 62 3.74 -18.35 -0.18
CA VAL A 62 3.17 -18.71 -1.48
C VAL A 62 4.27 -19.14 -2.46
N SER A 63 3.91 -19.92 -3.48
CA SER A 63 4.84 -20.21 -4.57
C SER A 63 4.94 -19.05 -5.57
N PRO A 64 6.04 -18.96 -6.36
CA PRO A 64 6.12 -18.00 -7.47
C PRO A 64 4.96 -18.15 -8.46
N ALA A 65 4.52 -19.38 -8.72
CA ALA A 65 3.42 -19.66 -9.63
C ALA A 65 2.06 -19.15 -9.11
N GLU A 66 1.80 -19.26 -7.79
CA GLU A 66 0.60 -18.69 -7.18
C GLU A 66 0.63 -17.17 -7.24
N LEU A 67 1.76 -16.54 -6.92
CA LEU A 67 1.92 -15.09 -7.01
C LEU A 67 1.70 -14.58 -8.45
N GLU A 68 2.31 -15.22 -9.44
CA GLU A 68 2.11 -14.85 -10.84
C GLU A 68 0.65 -15.04 -11.29
N SER A 69 -0.02 -16.09 -10.81
CA SER A 69 -1.45 -16.32 -11.06
C SER A 69 -2.31 -15.21 -10.46
N ASP A 70 -1.97 -14.74 -9.25
CA ASP A 70 -2.64 -13.63 -8.57
C ASP A 70 -2.46 -12.33 -9.36
N PHE A 71 -1.25 -12.00 -9.79
CA PHE A 71 -0.98 -10.81 -10.59
C PHE A 71 -1.69 -10.85 -11.95
N ALA A 72 -1.68 -12.03 -12.61
CA ALA A 72 -2.42 -12.22 -13.85
C ALA A 72 -3.94 -12.09 -13.64
N TRP A 73 -4.48 -12.55 -12.50
CA TRP A 73 -5.89 -12.40 -12.18
C TRP A 73 -6.26 -10.92 -11.97
N LEU A 74 -5.50 -10.20 -11.16
CA LEU A 74 -5.70 -8.76 -10.92
C LEU A 74 -5.69 -7.97 -12.24
N GLN A 75 -4.70 -8.23 -13.10
CA GLN A 75 -4.58 -7.57 -14.41
C GLN A 75 -5.79 -7.86 -15.30
N ARG A 76 -6.20 -9.13 -15.44
CA ARG A 76 -7.35 -9.53 -16.27
C ARG A 76 -8.67 -8.94 -15.78
N ASN A 77 -8.80 -8.69 -14.46
CA ASN A 77 -10.02 -8.14 -13.87
C ASN A 77 -9.98 -6.61 -13.73
N GLY A 78 -8.98 -5.95 -14.36
CA GLY A 78 -8.90 -4.50 -14.46
C GLY A 78 -8.41 -3.79 -13.18
N TYR A 79 -7.83 -4.53 -12.23
CA TYR A 79 -7.21 -3.92 -11.06
C TYR A 79 -5.89 -3.26 -11.43
N THR A 80 -5.66 -2.08 -10.87
CA THR A 80 -4.40 -1.34 -11.00
C THR A 80 -3.71 -1.27 -9.66
N ALA A 81 -2.49 -1.79 -9.59
CA ALA A 81 -1.69 -1.71 -8.37
C ALA A 81 -1.25 -0.26 -8.11
N VAL A 82 -1.54 0.22 -6.91
CA VAL A 82 -1.16 1.55 -6.41
C VAL A 82 -0.16 1.42 -5.27
N LEU A 83 0.59 2.49 -5.01
CA LEU A 83 1.50 2.63 -3.87
C LEU A 83 0.85 3.51 -2.80
N SER A 84 1.41 3.54 -1.60
CA SER A 84 0.88 4.39 -0.53
C SER A 84 0.99 5.88 -0.89
N GLU A 85 2.01 6.27 -1.64
CA GLU A 85 2.14 7.62 -2.17
C GLU A 85 0.99 8.03 -3.12
N ASP A 86 0.39 7.08 -3.86
CA ASP A 86 -0.78 7.35 -4.70
C ASP A 86 -2.01 7.65 -3.83
N LEU A 87 -2.16 6.91 -2.71
CA LEU A 87 -3.23 7.14 -1.73
C LEU A 87 -3.08 8.50 -1.04
N ILE A 88 -1.85 8.86 -0.65
CA ILE A 88 -1.55 10.17 -0.05
C ILE A 88 -1.91 11.29 -1.02
N ARG A 89 -1.49 11.21 -2.29
CA ARG A 89 -1.83 12.22 -3.31
C ARG A 89 -3.34 12.30 -3.58
N TYR A 90 -4.04 11.17 -3.51
CA TYR A 90 -5.49 11.19 -3.58
C TYR A 90 -6.10 12.00 -2.44
N VAL A 91 -5.63 11.80 -1.21
CA VAL A 91 -6.15 12.50 -0.01
C VAL A 91 -5.77 13.98 -0.03
N GLU A 92 -4.51 14.32 -0.27
CA GLU A 92 -3.97 15.68 -0.12
C GLU A 92 -4.29 16.57 -1.33
N ASP A 93 -4.00 16.08 -2.54
CA ASP A 93 -4.05 16.88 -3.77
C ASP A 93 -5.33 16.66 -4.57
N GLY A 94 -6.05 15.62 -4.29
CA GLY A 94 -7.20 15.24 -5.11
C GLY A 94 -6.84 14.49 -6.39
N THR A 95 -5.62 14.01 -6.53
CA THR A 95 -5.22 13.17 -7.66
C THR A 95 -6.08 11.90 -7.70
N PRO A 96 -6.85 11.66 -8.76
CA PRO A 96 -7.77 10.52 -8.79
C PRO A 96 -7.00 9.19 -8.78
N LEU A 97 -7.51 8.22 -8.01
CA LEU A 97 -7.09 6.83 -8.09
C LEU A 97 -7.67 6.15 -9.33
N PRO A 98 -7.06 5.06 -9.82
CA PRO A 98 -7.66 4.24 -10.87
C PRO A 98 -9.03 3.68 -10.42
N GLU A 99 -9.83 3.22 -11.37
CA GLU A 99 -11.20 2.73 -11.12
C GLU A 99 -11.25 1.54 -10.15
N LYS A 100 -10.30 0.62 -10.28
CA LYS A 100 -10.13 -0.54 -9.40
C LYS A 100 -8.72 -0.54 -8.78
N PRO A 101 -8.44 0.30 -7.77
CA PRO A 101 -7.13 0.32 -7.13
C PRO A 101 -6.96 -0.91 -6.24
N VAL A 102 -5.75 -1.43 -6.17
CA VAL A 102 -5.35 -2.46 -5.22
C VAL A 102 -3.98 -2.13 -4.65
N LEU A 103 -3.80 -2.18 -3.34
CA LEU A 103 -2.50 -2.07 -2.71
C LEU A 103 -1.97 -3.48 -2.44
N ILE A 104 -0.80 -3.79 -2.97
CA ILE A 104 -0.12 -5.07 -2.74
C ILE A 104 1.01 -4.83 -1.76
N THR A 105 1.10 -5.64 -0.70
CA THR A 105 2.10 -5.46 0.36
C THR A 105 2.83 -6.77 0.64
N PHE A 106 4.13 -6.66 0.93
CA PHE A 106 4.96 -7.73 1.44
C PHE A 106 5.59 -7.28 2.75
N ASP A 107 5.50 -8.12 3.78
CA ASP A 107 6.09 -7.85 5.08
C ASP A 107 7.46 -8.54 5.20
N ASP A 108 8.22 -8.23 6.26
CA ASP A 108 9.50 -8.80 6.68
C ASP A 108 10.72 -8.45 5.81
N GLY A 109 10.54 -8.22 4.51
CA GLY A 109 11.66 -7.87 3.62
C GLY A 109 12.54 -9.07 3.24
N TYR A 110 11.98 -10.26 3.06
CA TYR A 110 12.72 -11.45 2.65
C TYR A 110 13.42 -11.27 1.30
N TYR A 111 14.60 -11.87 1.14
CA TYR A 111 15.34 -11.93 -0.12
C TYR A 111 14.51 -12.52 -1.27
N ASN A 112 13.64 -13.49 -0.98
CA ASN A 112 12.78 -14.11 -1.97
C ASN A 112 11.75 -13.13 -2.58
N ASN A 113 11.47 -12.00 -1.95
CA ASN A 113 10.66 -10.93 -2.56
C ASN A 113 11.45 -10.23 -3.68
N TYR A 114 12.76 -10.00 -3.50
CA TYR A 114 13.65 -9.50 -4.55
C TYR A 114 13.81 -10.53 -5.67
N LEU A 115 13.99 -11.80 -5.31
CA LEU A 115 14.25 -12.88 -6.26
C LEU A 115 13.05 -13.24 -7.14
N TYR A 116 11.83 -13.27 -6.57
CA TYR A 116 10.62 -13.74 -7.25
C TYR A 116 9.54 -12.66 -7.42
N ALA A 117 9.20 -11.92 -6.36
CA ALA A 117 8.09 -10.97 -6.42
C ALA A 117 8.40 -9.75 -7.30
N TYR A 118 9.60 -9.18 -7.18
CA TYR A 118 10.00 -8.01 -7.96
C TYR A 118 10.03 -8.28 -9.48
N PRO A 119 10.65 -9.36 -9.99
CA PRO A 119 10.57 -9.68 -11.42
C PRO A 119 9.16 -10.00 -11.90
N ALA A 120 8.34 -10.66 -11.08
CA ALA A 120 6.94 -10.92 -11.41
C ALA A 120 6.15 -9.61 -11.52
N ALA A 121 6.30 -8.69 -10.55
CA ALA A 121 5.64 -7.38 -10.58
C ALA A 121 5.99 -6.60 -11.87
N ARG A 122 7.26 -6.60 -12.27
CA ARG A 122 7.70 -6.00 -13.54
C ARG A 122 7.02 -6.61 -14.75
N ARG A 123 6.92 -7.95 -14.79
CA ARG A 123 6.31 -8.70 -15.91
C ARG A 123 4.83 -8.40 -16.07
N TYR A 124 4.11 -8.30 -14.95
CA TYR A 124 2.64 -8.10 -14.94
C TYR A 124 2.22 -6.64 -14.81
N GLY A 125 3.16 -5.68 -14.78
CA GLY A 125 2.84 -4.26 -14.58
C GLY A 125 2.25 -3.95 -13.21
N MET A 126 2.57 -4.77 -12.20
CA MET A 126 2.13 -4.56 -10.82
C MET A 126 3.16 -3.73 -10.05
N LYS A 127 2.69 -3.08 -8.98
CA LYS A 127 3.52 -2.38 -8.00
C LYS A 127 3.21 -2.95 -6.61
N PHE A 128 4.14 -2.81 -5.67
CA PHE A 128 3.89 -3.22 -4.28
C PHE A 128 4.70 -2.41 -3.26
N VAL A 129 4.26 -2.46 -2.02
CA VAL A 129 5.03 -1.95 -0.87
C VAL A 129 5.72 -3.12 -0.19
N LEU A 130 7.03 -2.99 0.08
CA LEU A 130 7.81 -3.93 0.86
C LEU A 130 8.19 -3.29 2.19
N SER A 131 7.76 -3.86 3.31
CA SER A 131 8.02 -3.36 4.66
C SER A 131 9.06 -4.25 5.35
N PRO A 132 10.37 -3.93 5.26
CA PRO A 132 11.42 -4.75 5.82
C PRO A 132 11.57 -4.53 7.34
N ILE A 133 12.07 -5.57 8.03
CA ILE A 133 12.60 -5.49 9.39
C ILE A 133 14.01 -4.89 9.31
N GLY A 134 14.21 -3.70 9.86
CA GLY A 134 15.47 -2.95 9.70
C GLY A 134 16.72 -3.70 10.15
N LYS A 135 16.65 -4.37 11.31
CA LYS A 135 17.76 -5.18 11.84
C LYS A 135 18.15 -6.33 10.91
N CYS A 136 17.16 -7.01 10.31
CA CYS A 136 17.44 -8.07 9.36
C CYS A 136 18.12 -7.50 8.10
N THR A 137 17.66 -6.37 7.60
CA THR A 137 18.29 -5.70 6.44
C THR A 137 19.72 -5.27 6.75
N ASP A 138 20.00 -4.71 7.94
CA ASP A 138 21.37 -4.38 8.35
C ASP A 138 22.27 -5.63 8.43
N LEU A 139 21.75 -6.70 9.02
CA LEU A 139 22.49 -7.98 9.15
C LEU A 139 22.86 -8.54 7.78
N TYR A 140 21.90 -8.67 6.87
CA TYR A 140 22.15 -9.21 5.54
C TYR A 140 22.88 -8.23 4.59
N THR A 141 22.94 -6.94 4.94
CA THR A 141 23.83 -6.00 4.24
C THR A 141 25.28 -6.20 4.68
N ALA A 142 25.52 -6.48 5.97
CA ALA A 142 26.86 -6.77 6.50
C ALA A 142 27.36 -8.16 6.10
N GLU A 143 26.47 -9.16 6.13
CA GLU A 143 26.75 -10.57 5.82
C GLU A 143 25.76 -11.09 4.78
N PRO A 144 25.97 -10.78 3.47
CA PRO A 144 25.03 -11.13 2.41
C PRO A 144 24.80 -12.63 2.26
N SER A 145 23.57 -13.00 1.99
CA SER A 145 23.17 -14.37 1.65
C SER A 145 22.09 -14.34 0.56
N GLU A 146 22.21 -15.26 -0.39
CA GLU A 146 21.23 -15.45 -1.47
C GLU A 146 20.29 -16.63 -1.21
N SER A 147 20.17 -17.06 0.05
CA SER A 147 19.24 -18.13 0.39
C SER A 147 17.79 -17.67 0.30
N PRO A 148 16.97 -18.24 -0.59
CA PRO A 148 15.56 -17.89 -0.68
C PRO A 148 14.76 -18.32 0.55
N TYR A 149 15.34 -19.09 1.44
CA TYR A 149 14.65 -19.71 2.58
C TYR A 149 14.69 -18.89 3.87
N TYR A 150 15.70 -18.05 4.06
CA TYR A 150 15.89 -17.32 5.32
C TYR A 150 16.57 -15.95 5.18
N ALA A 151 17.16 -15.64 4.01
CA ALA A 151 17.82 -14.36 3.84
C ALA A 151 16.81 -13.22 3.68
N HIS A 152 17.24 -12.02 4.11
CA HIS A 152 16.50 -10.78 3.88
C HIS A 152 17.19 -9.92 2.82
N CYS A 153 16.46 -8.96 2.27
CA CYS A 153 16.99 -8.00 1.33
C CYS A 153 18.07 -7.14 1.98
N THR A 154 19.14 -6.90 1.25
CA THR A 154 20.14 -5.89 1.62
C THR A 154 19.62 -4.48 1.29
N TRP A 155 20.22 -3.43 1.87
CA TRP A 155 19.90 -2.05 1.52
C TRP A 155 20.11 -1.75 0.02
N ALA A 156 21.10 -2.37 -0.61
CA ALA A 156 21.33 -2.22 -2.05
C ALA A 156 20.19 -2.78 -2.90
N MET A 157 19.65 -3.95 -2.54
CA MET A 157 18.48 -4.55 -3.20
C MET A 157 17.22 -3.71 -3.00
N LEU A 158 16.99 -3.21 -1.78
CA LEU A 158 15.86 -2.32 -1.49
C LEU A 158 15.95 -1.03 -2.31
N ARG A 159 17.14 -0.44 -2.43
CA ARG A 159 17.37 0.75 -3.25
C ARG A 159 17.07 0.46 -4.72
N GLU A 160 17.60 -0.63 -5.29
CA GLU A 160 17.33 -1.02 -6.68
C GLU A 160 15.83 -1.14 -6.95
N MET A 161 15.12 -1.84 -6.06
CA MET A 161 13.66 -2.00 -6.17
C MET A 161 12.94 -0.65 -6.10
N GLN A 162 13.32 0.23 -5.17
CA GLN A 162 12.74 1.56 -5.02
C GLN A 162 13.00 2.45 -6.24
N ASP A 163 14.25 2.48 -6.73
CA ASP A 163 14.66 3.31 -7.86
C ASP A 163 13.96 2.89 -9.18
N SER A 164 13.50 1.65 -9.26
CA SER A 164 12.69 1.17 -10.39
C SER A 164 11.29 1.81 -10.47
N GLY A 165 10.80 2.42 -9.39
CA GLY A 165 9.43 2.94 -9.26
C GLY A 165 8.33 1.88 -9.16
N ILE A 166 8.72 0.60 -9.01
CA ILE A 166 7.80 -0.54 -8.89
C ILE A 166 7.54 -0.88 -7.43
N VAL A 167 8.57 -0.70 -6.58
CA VAL A 167 8.48 -1.05 -5.16
C VAL A 167 8.65 0.21 -4.32
N GLU A 168 7.70 0.43 -3.43
CA GLU A 168 7.83 1.40 -2.35
C GLU A 168 8.33 0.67 -1.10
N ILE A 169 9.24 1.29 -0.36
CA ILE A 169 9.75 0.71 0.88
C ILE A 169 8.99 1.31 2.06
N GLY A 170 8.33 0.43 2.81
CA GLY A 170 7.66 0.73 4.07
C GLY A 170 8.55 0.48 5.29
N ASN A 171 7.96 0.52 6.48
CA ASN A 171 8.63 0.26 7.77
C ASN A 171 7.90 -0.86 8.52
N HIS A 172 8.66 -1.85 9.02
CA HIS A 172 8.16 -2.95 9.85
C HIS A 172 8.96 -3.08 11.15
N THR A 173 9.31 -1.92 11.75
CA THR A 173 10.19 -1.76 12.91
C THR A 173 11.67 -2.05 12.61
N TYR A 174 12.55 -1.70 13.55
CA TYR A 174 13.95 -2.09 13.46
C TYR A 174 14.16 -3.48 14.07
N ASP A 175 13.76 -3.70 15.33
CA ASP A 175 13.97 -4.95 16.08
C ASP A 175 12.73 -5.39 16.90
N LEU A 176 11.57 -4.78 16.70
CA LEU A 176 10.33 -5.12 17.39
C LEU A 176 9.45 -6.11 16.59
N HIS A 177 10.07 -7.08 15.92
CA HIS A 177 9.36 -8.15 15.23
C HIS A 177 9.71 -9.51 15.82
N SER A 178 9.44 -9.69 17.12
CA SER A 178 9.65 -10.96 17.83
C SER A 178 8.34 -11.44 18.44
N SER A 179 8.14 -12.75 18.40
CA SER A 179 7.11 -13.47 19.15
C SER A 179 7.70 -14.24 20.33
N ASP A 180 9.03 -14.20 20.50
CA ASP A 180 9.76 -14.89 21.56
C ASP A 180 9.90 -13.98 22.78
N GLY A 181 9.44 -14.43 23.94
CA GLY A 181 9.54 -13.66 25.17
C GLY A 181 8.24 -12.98 25.62
N ALA A 182 8.37 -11.93 26.44
CA ALA A 182 7.21 -11.27 27.06
C ALA A 182 6.45 -10.33 26.10
N ARG A 183 7.09 -9.84 25.05
CA ARG A 183 6.52 -8.88 24.11
C ARG A 183 6.24 -9.54 22.76
N LEU A 184 5.03 -9.37 22.26
CA LEU A 184 4.66 -9.72 20.89
C LEU A 184 4.71 -8.46 20.02
N GLY A 185 5.67 -8.37 19.12
CA GLY A 185 5.83 -7.21 18.24
C GLY A 185 5.94 -5.90 19.04
N THR A 186 5.17 -4.93 18.65
CA THR A 186 5.13 -3.59 19.28
C THR A 186 4.26 -3.52 20.54
N ARG A 187 3.61 -4.63 20.96
CA ARG A 187 2.66 -4.63 22.08
C ARG A 187 3.26 -4.02 23.36
N ARG A 188 2.54 -3.08 23.98
CA ARG A 188 2.89 -2.57 25.32
C ARG A 188 2.76 -3.66 26.37
N LEU A 189 3.75 -3.80 27.25
CA LEU A 189 3.68 -4.72 28.38
C LEU A 189 2.78 -4.13 29.48
N ALA A 190 2.05 -5.00 30.20
CA ALA A 190 1.19 -4.55 31.30
C ALA A 190 1.93 -3.85 32.45
N SER A 191 3.22 -4.17 32.63
CA SER A 191 4.10 -3.56 33.63
C SER A 191 4.78 -2.27 33.17
N GLU A 192 4.61 -1.88 31.90
CA GLU A 192 5.31 -0.77 31.26
C GLU A 192 4.49 0.52 31.39
N SER A 193 5.10 1.60 31.83
CA SER A 193 4.44 2.90 31.78
C SER A 193 4.23 3.37 30.35
N MET A 194 3.31 4.28 30.11
CA MET A 194 3.10 4.85 28.77
C MET A 194 4.33 5.66 28.32
N GLU A 195 5.06 6.27 29.24
CA GLU A 195 6.29 7.03 28.94
C GLU A 195 7.40 6.10 28.47
N ASP A 196 7.66 5.00 29.21
CA ASP A 196 8.67 4.00 28.83
C ASP A 196 8.32 3.33 27.51
N TYR A 197 7.03 2.98 27.31
CA TYR A 197 6.54 2.42 26.05
C TYR A 197 6.76 3.37 24.87
N ARG A 198 6.38 4.64 25.03
CA ARG A 198 6.60 5.68 23.99
C ARG A 198 8.08 5.84 23.68
N ALA A 199 8.93 5.88 24.70
CA ALA A 199 10.38 6.01 24.52
C ALA A 199 10.95 4.82 23.75
N MET A 200 10.61 3.59 24.16
CA MET A 200 11.07 2.35 23.53
C MET A 200 10.61 2.23 22.08
N LEU A 201 9.30 2.38 21.82
CA LEU A 201 8.73 2.27 20.49
C LEU A 201 9.28 3.35 19.54
N SER A 202 9.34 4.61 20.03
CA SER A 202 9.88 5.70 19.22
C SER A 202 11.36 5.52 18.89
N ALA A 203 12.16 4.99 19.79
CA ALA A 203 13.58 4.74 19.54
C ALA A 203 13.78 3.69 18.45
N ASP A 204 13.06 2.57 18.53
CA ASP A 204 13.15 1.49 17.54
C ASP A 204 12.68 1.93 16.14
N VAL A 205 11.48 2.50 16.06
CA VAL A 205 10.89 2.90 14.79
C VAL A 205 11.68 4.04 14.12
N ARG A 206 12.20 5.00 14.91
CA ARG A 206 13.10 6.06 14.39
C ARG A 206 14.39 5.48 13.85
N LEU A 207 14.97 4.49 14.51
CA LEU A 207 16.18 3.85 14.01
C LEU A 207 15.94 3.22 12.62
N ALA A 208 14.82 2.54 12.42
CA ALA A 208 14.44 2.02 11.11
C ALA A 208 14.26 3.14 10.06
N GLN A 209 13.61 4.28 10.44
CA GLN A 209 13.45 5.44 9.58
C GLN A 209 14.78 6.08 9.19
N GLU A 210 15.68 6.26 10.15
CA GLU A 210 17.01 6.83 9.92
C GLU A 210 17.85 5.94 9.00
N LYS A 211 17.85 4.62 9.23
CA LYS A 211 18.54 3.65 8.37
C LYS A 211 17.99 3.67 6.95
N ALA A 212 16.67 3.67 6.78
CA ALA A 212 16.05 3.79 5.48
C ALA A 212 16.41 5.13 4.81
N GLY A 213 16.30 6.26 5.52
CA GLY A 213 16.68 7.57 5.00
C GLY A 213 18.13 7.63 4.52
N GLN A 214 19.07 7.08 5.29
CA GLN A 214 20.50 7.04 4.94
C GLN A 214 20.79 6.17 3.71
N ASN A 215 20.15 4.99 3.64
CA ASN A 215 20.43 4.01 2.58
C ASN A 215 19.58 4.22 1.33
N LEU A 216 18.36 4.73 1.44
CA LEU A 216 17.39 4.86 0.33
C LEU A 216 17.19 6.30 -0.12
N GLY A 217 17.73 7.28 0.62
CA GLY A 217 17.57 8.71 0.33
C GLY A 217 16.25 9.33 0.78
N ARG A 218 15.31 8.51 1.28
CA ARG A 218 14.04 8.95 1.87
C ARG A 218 13.59 8.01 2.98
N ALA A 219 12.88 8.56 3.97
CA ALA A 219 12.25 7.76 5.00
C ALA A 219 10.90 7.21 4.50
N PRO A 220 10.51 5.98 4.90
CA PRO A 220 9.20 5.42 4.63
C PRO A 220 8.04 6.27 5.17
N VAL A 221 6.94 6.33 4.43
CA VAL A 221 5.70 7.01 4.84
C VAL A 221 4.61 6.02 5.28
N LEU A 222 4.86 4.72 5.06
CA LEU A 222 3.97 3.63 5.43
C LEU A 222 4.57 2.80 6.56
N PHE A 223 3.75 2.49 7.58
CA PHE A 223 4.08 1.60 8.69
C PHE A 223 3.15 0.39 8.70
N ALA A 224 3.72 -0.82 8.70
CA ALA A 224 2.99 -2.06 8.90
C ALA A 224 3.19 -2.55 10.35
N TYR A 225 2.08 -2.68 11.10
CA TYR A 225 2.15 -3.16 12.50
C TYR A 225 2.56 -4.62 12.55
N PRO A 226 3.68 -4.98 13.24
CA PRO A 226 4.08 -6.37 13.45
C PRO A 226 2.97 -7.20 14.06
N PHE A 227 2.67 -8.36 13.47
CA PHE A 227 1.59 -9.27 13.84
C PHE A 227 0.18 -8.63 13.82
N GLY A 228 0.03 -7.41 13.32
CA GLY A 228 -1.23 -6.66 13.37
C GLY A 228 -1.69 -6.28 14.78
N VAL A 229 -0.80 -6.36 15.76
CA VAL A 229 -1.12 -6.02 17.16
C VAL A 229 -0.88 -4.54 17.39
N VAL A 230 -1.90 -3.86 17.90
CA VAL A 230 -1.85 -2.43 18.21
C VAL A 230 -2.24 -2.22 19.67
N SER A 231 -1.44 -1.45 20.37
CA SER A 231 -1.67 -1.07 21.77
C SER A 231 -2.33 0.31 21.86
N GLU A 232 -3.00 0.57 22.98
CA GLU A 232 -3.53 1.90 23.29
C GLU A 232 -2.40 2.95 23.26
N GLY A 233 -2.63 4.06 22.55
CA GLY A 233 -1.67 5.15 22.38
C GLY A 233 -0.57 4.89 21.34
N GLU A 234 -0.51 3.70 20.74
CA GLU A 234 0.46 3.37 19.70
C GLU A 234 0.22 4.14 18.39
N PRO A 235 -1.04 4.27 17.89
CA PRO A 235 -1.30 5.01 16.66
C PRO A 235 -0.81 6.45 16.72
N GLU A 236 -0.98 7.14 17.85
CA GLU A 236 -0.53 8.51 18.07
C GLU A 236 1.00 8.61 18.10
N ILE A 237 1.67 7.59 18.63
CA ILE A 237 3.14 7.52 18.62
C ILE A 237 3.61 7.36 17.16
N ILE A 238 3.06 6.40 16.43
CA ILE A 238 3.44 6.12 15.03
C ILE A 238 3.16 7.34 14.15
N ALA A 239 2.00 7.99 14.27
CA ALA A 239 1.70 9.22 13.54
C ALA A 239 2.72 10.34 13.85
N SER A 240 3.15 10.48 15.11
CA SER A 240 4.16 11.48 15.52
C SER A 240 5.55 11.22 14.92
N LEU A 241 5.79 10.05 14.36
CA LEU A 241 7.05 9.66 13.70
C LEU A 241 7.03 9.89 12.18
N GLY A 242 5.96 10.49 11.65
CA GLY A 242 5.86 10.93 10.24
C GLY A 242 5.26 9.89 9.30
N PHE A 243 4.58 8.87 9.81
CA PHE A 243 3.85 7.94 8.97
C PHE A 243 2.47 8.48 8.62
N SER A 244 2.17 8.52 7.31
CA SER A 244 0.87 8.93 6.78
C SER A 244 -0.06 7.75 6.52
N VAL A 245 0.48 6.55 6.30
CA VAL A 245 -0.27 5.33 6.02
C VAL A 245 0.10 4.26 7.04
N THR A 246 -0.89 3.60 7.63
CA THR A 246 -0.63 2.44 8.51
C THR A 246 -1.48 1.24 8.13
N LEU A 247 -0.91 0.04 8.29
CA LEU A 247 -1.50 -1.23 7.87
C LEU A 247 -1.75 -2.14 9.05
N SER A 248 -3.00 -2.59 9.20
CA SER A 248 -3.41 -3.63 10.17
C SER A 248 -3.36 -5.04 9.56
N CYS A 249 -3.74 -6.06 10.35
CA CYS A 249 -4.04 -7.41 9.85
C CYS A 249 -5.54 -7.75 9.89
N GLU A 250 -6.40 -6.75 10.03
CA GLU A 250 -7.84 -6.95 9.96
C GLU A 250 -8.28 -7.22 8.51
N ALA A 251 -8.96 -8.35 8.29
CA ALA A 251 -9.42 -8.74 6.96
C ALA A 251 -10.66 -7.93 6.54
N ARG A 252 -10.43 -6.72 6.00
CA ARG A 252 -11.48 -5.83 5.49
C ARG A 252 -10.99 -4.96 4.34
N ILE A 253 -11.90 -4.53 3.47
CA ILE A 253 -11.64 -3.47 2.50
C ILE A 253 -11.77 -2.13 3.23
N SER A 254 -10.80 -1.25 3.05
CA SER A 254 -10.83 0.10 3.60
C SER A 254 -11.35 1.09 2.57
N THR A 255 -12.14 2.07 3.03
CA THR A 255 -12.59 3.19 2.20
C THR A 255 -11.68 4.39 2.45
N VAL A 256 -10.93 4.79 1.44
CA VAL A 256 -10.06 5.98 1.50
C VAL A 256 -10.88 7.20 1.04
N THR A 257 -10.96 8.20 1.89
CA THR A 257 -11.67 9.47 1.64
C THR A 257 -10.66 10.61 1.48
N ARG A 258 -11.11 11.86 1.52
CA ARG A 258 -10.24 13.04 1.59
C ARG A 258 -9.75 13.37 3.00
N ASP A 259 -10.18 12.59 3.97
CA ASP A 259 -9.71 12.69 5.34
C ASP A 259 -8.40 11.89 5.49
N PRO A 260 -7.28 12.51 5.91
CA PRO A 260 -6.03 11.81 6.16
C PRO A 260 -6.16 10.64 7.15
N GLU A 261 -7.10 10.69 8.10
CA GLU A 261 -7.34 9.60 9.04
C GLU A 261 -7.80 8.32 8.33
N SER A 262 -8.39 8.42 7.14
CA SER A 262 -8.79 7.26 6.33
C SER A 262 -7.62 6.40 5.83
N LEU A 263 -6.39 6.91 5.90
CA LEU A 263 -5.16 6.17 5.56
C LEU A 263 -4.59 5.40 6.74
N LEU A 264 -5.16 5.59 7.93
CA LEU A 264 -4.68 4.94 9.12
C LEU A 264 -5.38 3.59 9.32
N TYR A 265 -4.59 2.59 9.67
CA TYR A 265 -5.09 1.27 10.03
C TYR A 265 -5.85 0.56 8.90
N LEU A 266 -5.34 0.65 7.67
CA LEU A 266 -5.93 -0.03 6.51
C LEU A 266 -5.97 -1.55 6.74
N GLY A 267 -7.13 -2.15 6.49
CA GLY A 267 -7.32 -3.60 6.60
C GLY A 267 -6.60 -4.34 5.47
N ARG A 268 -6.12 -5.58 5.74
CA ARG A 268 -5.39 -6.40 4.77
C ARG A 268 -5.92 -7.83 4.71
N PHE A 269 -5.92 -8.40 3.52
CA PHE A 269 -6.23 -9.81 3.30
C PHE A 269 -4.93 -10.59 3.14
N LEU A 270 -4.63 -11.46 4.10
CA LEU A 270 -3.50 -12.39 4.00
C LEU A 270 -3.76 -13.40 2.88
N ARG A 271 -2.78 -13.57 1.99
CA ARG A 271 -2.82 -14.54 0.89
C ARG A 271 -2.08 -15.82 1.28
N PRO A 272 -2.80 -16.88 1.68
CA PRO A 272 -2.19 -18.17 1.95
C PRO A 272 -1.98 -18.97 0.66
N SER A 273 -1.06 -19.94 0.66
CA SER A 273 -0.95 -20.92 -0.38
C SER A 273 -2.12 -21.95 -0.35
N GLY A 274 -2.33 -22.62 -1.46
CA GLY A 274 -3.30 -23.72 -1.58
C GLY A 274 -4.72 -23.28 -1.96
N GLU A 275 -4.99 -22.00 -2.09
CA GLU A 275 -6.22 -21.45 -2.63
C GLU A 275 -5.96 -20.89 -4.04
N THR A 276 -6.86 -21.15 -5.01
CA THR A 276 -6.71 -20.55 -6.33
C THR A 276 -6.92 -19.04 -6.28
N SER A 277 -6.27 -18.28 -7.19
CA SER A 277 -6.46 -16.84 -7.28
C SER A 277 -7.94 -16.44 -7.43
N GLU A 278 -8.69 -17.19 -8.25
CA GLU A 278 -10.13 -16.99 -8.45
C GLU A 278 -10.90 -17.10 -7.14
N ALA A 279 -10.68 -18.18 -6.36
CA ALA A 279 -11.37 -18.39 -5.09
C ALA A 279 -10.97 -17.32 -4.05
N PHE A 280 -9.69 -17.01 -3.95
CA PHE A 280 -9.18 -16.00 -3.02
C PHE A 280 -9.78 -14.62 -3.31
N PHE A 281 -9.70 -14.15 -4.56
CA PHE A 281 -10.19 -12.82 -4.90
C PHE A 281 -11.71 -12.72 -4.92
N ALA A 282 -12.43 -13.78 -5.30
CA ALA A 282 -13.90 -13.81 -5.16
C ALA A 282 -14.35 -13.66 -3.71
N ARG A 283 -13.63 -14.26 -2.77
CA ARG A 283 -13.91 -14.19 -1.33
C ARG A 283 -13.53 -12.83 -0.72
N THR A 284 -12.44 -12.23 -1.17
CA THR A 284 -11.86 -11.02 -0.56
C THR A 284 -12.33 -9.73 -1.23
N LEU A 285 -12.54 -9.72 -2.54
CA LEU A 285 -12.91 -8.54 -3.32
C LEU A 285 -14.36 -8.56 -3.78
N GLY A 286 -15.08 -9.66 -3.55
CA GLY A 286 -16.42 -9.91 -4.06
C GLY A 286 -16.39 -10.56 -5.45
N ALA A 287 -17.50 -11.20 -5.84
CA ALA A 287 -17.66 -11.72 -7.20
C ALA A 287 -17.63 -10.55 -8.20
N VAL A 288 -16.72 -10.61 -9.14
CA VAL A 288 -16.58 -9.64 -10.25
C VAL A 288 -17.66 -9.89 -11.29
#